data_89f0d2048d081faee750151aad6d567b
#
_entry.id   89f0d2048d081faee750151aad6d567b
#
_cell.length_a   1.000
_cell.length_b   1.000
_cell.length_c   1.000
_cell.angle_alpha   90.00
_cell.angle_beta   90.00
_cell.angle_gamma   90.00
#
_symmetry.space_group_name_H-M   'P 1'
#
loop_
_entity.id
_entity.type
_entity.pdbx_description
1 polymer ?
#
loop_
_entity_poly.entity_id
_entity_poly.type
_entity_poly.pdbx_seq_one_letter_code
_entity_poly.pdbx_strand_id
1 'polypeptide(L)'
;KQHAIWKRIFEGFRKKYCSYGRFSGTVVMKNLSGEEIEELEGFFGMNFHGKRSVTISADRFCNALLHSKFSSVTPEELLTGFFGEELLVTAQEKERKEQVLNEIRCEFRKTFENTPAVFQLSGLEELLRLKGVGADNREWKRQLWLGADIYNSLPYRWNRKVYLAVFAAERTGNP
;
A
#
# COMPACT_ATOMS: atom_id res chain seq x y z
N LYS A 1 0.69 6.09 -26.58
CA LYS A 1 1.97 6.78 -26.31
C LYS A 1 1.82 8.26 -25.88
N GLN A 2 0.67 8.88 -26.15
CA GLN A 2 0.45 10.34 -25.99
C GLN A 2 0.40 10.90 -24.55
N HIS A 3 0.52 10.10 -23.49
CA HIS A 3 0.35 10.60 -22.11
C HIS A 3 1.46 10.17 -21.14
N ALA A 4 2.62 9.74 -21.64
CA ALA A 4 3.70 9.24 -20.82
C ALA A 4 4.26 10.31 -19.86
N ILE A 5 4.36 11.55 -20.32
CA ILE A 5 4.85 12.68 -19.53
C ILE A 5 3.90 13.00 -18.36
N TRP A 6 2.58 13.02 -18.63
CA TRP A 6 1.58 13.31 -17.61
C TRP A 6 1.55 12.24 -16.51
N LYS A 7 1.69 10.96 -16.89
CA LYS A 7 1.82 9.88 -15.91
C LYS A 7 3.01 10.11 -14.97
N ARG A 8 4.18 10.46 -15.51
CA ARG A 8 5.38 10.75 -14.72
C ARG A 8 5.19 11.95 -13.79
N ILE A 9 4.54 13.01 -14.25
CA ILE A 9 4.24 14.21 -13.45
C ILE A 9 3.27 13.84 -12.32
N PHE A 10 2.18 13.14 -12.63
CA PHE A 10 1.18 12.74 -11.65
C PHE A 10 1.73 11.75 -10.62
N GLU A 11 2.56 10.77 -11.02
CA GLU A 11 3.27 9.90 -10.09
C GLU A 11 4.18 10.69 -9.14
N GLY A 12 4.86 11.71 -9.66
CA GLY A 12 5.71 12.60 -8.86
C GLY A 12 4.92 13.37 -7.82
N PHE A 13 3.79 13.97 -8.20
CA PHE A 13 2.92 14.70 -7.27
C PHE A 13 2.17 13.76 -6.33
N ARG A 14 1.72 12.59 -6.78
CA ARG A 14 1.12 11.56 -5.92
C ARG A 14 2.05 11.16 -4.78
N LYS A 15 3.32 10.86 -5.07
CA LYS A 15 4.32 10.53 -4.03
C LYS A 15 4.45 11.64 -2.99
N LYS A 16 4.46 12.90 -3.43
CA LYS A 16 4.55 14.05 -2.53
C LYS A 16 3.27 14.23 -1.71
N TYR A 17 2.11 14.10 -2.33
CA TYR A 17 0.83 14.16 -1.64
C TYR A 17 0.75 13.06 -0.55
N CYS A 18 1.06 11.83 -0.89
CA CYS A 18 1.08 10.72 0.07
C CYS A 18 2.05 10.96 1.24
N SER A 19 3.16 11.66 0.99
CA SER A 19 4.14 11.98 2.04
C SER A 19 3.75 13.16 2.93
N TYR A 20 3.15 14.20 2.36
CA TYR A 20 2.92 15.49 3.05
C TYR A 20 1.45 15.77 3.38
N GLY A 21 0.51 14.98 2.86
CA GLY A 21 -0.93 15.17 3.04
C GLY A 21 -1.49 16.41 2.32
N ARG A 22 -0.72 17.00 1.41
CA ARG A 22 -1.12 18.18 0.63
C ARG A 22 -0.42 18.20 -0.73
N PHE A 23 -1.08 18.81 -1.71
CA PHE A 23 -0.50 19.03 -3.03
C PHE A 23 0.55 20.15 -2.95
N SER A 24 1.83 19.76 -2.90
CA SER A 24 2.93 20.71 -2.64
C SER A 24 4.26 20.21 -3.22
N GLY A 25 5.25 21.09 -3.23
CA GLY A 25 6.61 20.79 -3.64
C GLY A 25 6.81 20.84 -5.16
N THR A 26 7.86 20.20 -5.64
CA THR A 26 8.29 20.26 -7.05
C THR A 26 8.56 18.88 -7.61
N VAL A 27 8.26 18.68 -8.89
CA VAL A 27 8.57 17.47 -9.64
C VAL A 27 9.57 17.83 -10.74
N VAL A 28 10.66 17.06 -10.86
CA VAL A 28 11.70 17.28 -11.86
C VAL A 28 11.57 16.25 -12.95
N MET A 29 11.31 16.71 -14.18
CA MET A 29 11.28 15.88 -15.38
C MET A 29 12.63 15.97 -16.07
N LYS A 30 13.26 14.83 -16.33
CA LYS A 30 14.55 14.72 -17.00
C LYS A 30 14.41 13.96 -18.33
N ASN A 31 15.34 14.16 -19.24
CA ASN A 31 15.41 13.47 -20.53
C ASN A 31 14.13 13.60 -21.34
N LEU A 32 13.64 14.83 -21.46
CA LEU A 32 12.42 15.15 -22.20
C LEU A 32 12.67 15.05 -23.70
N SER A 33 11.73 14.45 -24.42
CA SER A 33 11.67 14.50 -25.88
C SER A 33 11.11 15.85 -26.36
N GLY A 34 11.27 16.15 -27.64
CA GLY A 34 10.69 17.37 -28.24
C GLY A 34 9.17 17.40 -28.08
N GLU A 35 8.49 16.29 -28.35
CA GLU A 35 7.02 16.15 -28.18
C GLU A 35 6.58 16.39 -26.72
N GLU A 36 7.31 15.84 -25.75
CA GLU A 36 7.02 16.06 -24.33
C GLU A 36 7.22 17.54 -23.91
N ILE A 37 8.21 18.20 -24.49
CA ILE A 37 8.44 19.64 -24.26
C ILE A 37 7.27 20.45 -24.82
N GLU A 38 6.83 20.19 -26.06
CA GLU A 38 5.69 20.87 -26.68
C GLU A 38 4.39 20.68 -25.89
N GLU A 39 4.13 19.46 -25.39
CA GLU A 39 2.98 19.21 -24.50
C GLU A 39 3.05 20.05 -23.22
N LEU A 40 4.23 20.14 -22.59
CA LEU A 40 4.42 20.96 -21.39
C LEU A 40 4.27 22.47 -21.70
N GLU A 41 4.84 22.94 -22.79
CA GLU A 41 4.73 24.33 -23.23
C GLU A 41 3.26 24.71 -23.48
N GLY A 42 2.51 23.84 -24.15
CA GLY A 42 1.09 24.05 -24.42
C GLY A 42 0.25 24.12 -23.13
N PHE A 43 0.55 23.31 -22.13
CA PHE A 43 -0.21 23.30 -20.87
C PHE A 43 0.19 24.45 -19.93
N PHE A 44 1.50 24.70 -19.78
CA PHE A 44 1.99 25.72 -18.85
C PHE A 44 2.05 27.14 -19.43
N GLY A 45 1.87 27.31 -20.73
CA GLY A 45 2.01 28.59 -21.42
C GLY A 45 3.43 29.18 -21.31
N MET A 46 4.45 28.33 -21.21
CA MET A 46 5.84 28.72 -20.95
C MET A 46 6.77 28.08 -21.97
N ASN A 47 7.87 28.72 -22.28
CA ASN A 47 8.88 28.19 -23.17
C ASN A 47 9.90 27.31 -22.41
N PHE A 48 10.01 26.05 -22.78
CA PHE A 48 10.98 25.08 -22.30
C PHE A 48 11.95 24.61 -23.39
N HIS A 49 11.90 25.21 -24.57
CA HIS A 49 12.71 24.83 -25.70
C HIS A 49 14.21 24.76 -25.35
N GLY A 50 14.89 23.71 -25.77
CA GLY A 50 16.30 23.47 -25.49
C GLY A 50 16.64 22.99 -24.07
N LYS A 51 15.68 22.85 -23.18
CA LYS A 51 15.90 22.34 -21.82
C LYS A 51 15.84 20.81 -21.80
N ARG A 52 16.88 20.18 -21.25
CA ARG A 52 16.90 18.72 -21.02
C ARG A 52 16.14 18.30 -19.76
N SER A 53 15.83 19.25 -18.88
CA SER A 53 15.08 19.02 -17.65
C SER A 53 14.17 20.20 -17.32
N VAL A 54 12.98 19.90 -16.84
CA VAL A 54 11.99 20.91 -16.42
C VAL A 54 11.58 20.61 -14.98
N THR A 55 11.55 21.66 -14.15
CA THR A 55 11.06 21.59 -12.77
C THR A 55 9.67 22.22 -12.73
N ILE A 56 8.70 21.45 -12.26
CA ILE A 56 7.29 21.84 -12.16
C ILE A 56 6.97 21.94 -10.66
N SER A 57 6.63 23.14 -10.19
CA SER A 57 6.12 23.32 -8.82
C SER A 57 4.63 23.03 -8.78
N ALA A 58 4.12 22.65 -7.60
CA ALA A 58 2.70 22.47 -7.33
C ALA A 58 1.91 23.76 -7.66
N ASP A 59 2.41 24.92 -7.22
CA ASP A 59 1.76 26.20 -7.49
C ASP A 59 1.65 26.50 -8.98
N ARG A 60 2.71 26.22 -9.74
CA ARG A 60 2.71 26.39 -11.20
C ARG A 60 1.71 25.43 -11.86
N PHE A 61 1.65 24.19 -11.38
CA PHE A 61 0.69 23.23 -11.87
C PHE A 61 -0.75 23.65 -11.57
N CYS A 62 -1.04 24.10 -10.36
CA CYS A 62 -2.36 24.61 -9.97
C CYS A 62 -2.76 25.82 -10.81
N ASN A 63 -1.85 26.76 -11.02
CA ASN A 63 -2.12 27.95 -11.86
C ASN A 63 -2.41 27.56 -13.32
N ALA A 64 -1.66 26.63 -13.91
CA ALA A 64 -1.94 26.15 -15.26
C ALA A 64 -3.29 25.41 -15.33
N LEU A 65 -3.62 24.61 -14.31
CA LEU A 65 -4.89 23.89 -14.23
C LEU A 65 -6.09 24.86 -14.19
N LEU A 66 -6.00 25.92 -13.39
CA LEU A 66 -7.04 26.97 -13.29
C LEU A 66 -7.31 27.67 -14.65
N HIS A 67 -6.31 27.79 -15.51
CA HIS A 67 -6.43 28.42 -16.84
C HIS A 67 -6.73 27.40 -17.95
N SER A 68 -6.92 26.14 -17.61
CA SER A 68 -7.24 25.06 -18.54
C SER A 68 -8.74 24.78 -18.59
N LYS A 69 -9.15 23.90 -19.50
CA LYS A 69 -10.53 23.37 -19.56
C LYS A 69 -10.92 22.54 -18.32
N PHE A 70 -9.99 22.24 -17.43
CA PHE A 70 -10.18 21.51 -16.17
C PHE A 70 -10.19 22.44 -14.94
N SER A 71 -10.48 23.71 -15.12
CA SER A 71 -10.45 24.72 -14.04
C SER A 71 -11.38 24.44 -12.86
N SER A 72 -12.40 23.60 -13.04
CA SER A 72 -13.32 23.17 -11.97
C SER A 72 -12.83 21.95 -11.16
N VAL A 73 -11.71 21.34 -11.55
CA VAL A 73 -11.18 20.13 -10.92
C VAL A 73 -10.00 20.51 -10.04
N THR A 74 -10.02 20.03 -8.80
CA THR A 74 -8.86 20.21 -7.90
C THR A 74 -7.71 19.29 -8.31
N PRO A 75 -6.45 19.63 -7.97
CA PRO A 75 -5.30 18.76 -8.23
C PRO A 75 -5.45 17.37 -7.63
N GLU A 76 -6.07 17.27 -6.46
CA GLU A 76 -6.34 16.02 -5.75
C GLU A 76 -7.37 15.16 -6.48
N GLU A 77 -8.46 15.75 -6.92
CA GLU A 77 -9.48 15.08 -7.75
C GLU A 77 -8.90 14.61 -9.07
N LEU A 78 -8.03 15.41 -9.68
CA LEU A 78 -7.34 15.04 -10.91
C LEU A 78 -6.44 13.81 -10.72
N LEU A 79 -5.67 13.77 -9.64
CA LEU A 79 -4.83 12.61 -9.32
C LEU A 79 -5.67 11.37 -9.00
N THR A 80 -6.73 11.52 -8.18
CA THR A 80 -7.66 10.44 -7.84
C THR A 80 -8.32 9.88 -9.10
N GLY A 81 -8.81 10.75 -9.98
CA GLY A 81 -9.42 10.34 -11.25
C GLY A 81 -8.44 9.66 -12.21
N PHE A 82 -7.20 10.13 -12.27
CA PHE A 82 -6.18 9.56 -13.13
C PHE A 82 -5.72 8.16 -12.68
N PHE A 83 -5.55 7.94 -11.38
CA PHE A 83 -5.09 6.65 -10.84
C PHE A 83 -6.25 5.69 -10.52
N GLY A 84 -7.49 6.17 -10.47
CA GLY A 84 -8.66 5.37 -10.07
C GLY A 84 -8.63 4.90 -8.62
N GLU A 85 -7.80 5.53 -7.77
CA GLU A 85 -7.57 5.17 -6.38
C GLU A 85 -7.61 6.42 -5.50
N GLU A 86 -8.13 6.28 -4.28
CA GLU A 86 -8.07 7.33 -3.27
C GLU A 86 -6.62 7.63 -2.86
N LEU A 87 -6.30 8.91 -2.75
CA LEU A 87 -4.97 9.37 -2.32
C LEU A 87 -4.86 9.28 -0.79
N LEU A 88 -4.27 8.20 -0.30
CA LEU A 88 -4.04 8.01 1.12
C LEU A 88 -2.69 8.58 1.55
N VAL A 89 -2.69 9.37 2.63
CA VAL A 89 -1.45 9.81 3.28
C VAL A 89 -0.81 8.60 3.97
N THR A 90 0.50 8.45 3.86
CA THR A 90 1.25 7.30 4.41
C THR A 90 0.95 7.08 5.90
N ALA A 91 0.75 8.15 6.67
CA ALA A 91 0.38 8.06 8.09
C ALA A 91 -1.02 7.44 8.27
N GLN A 92 -2.01 7.87 7.48
CA GLN A 92 -3.37 7.35 7.53
C GLN A 92 -3.43 5.88 7.06
N GLU A 93 -2.66 5.54 6.03
CA GLU A 93 -2.56 4.16 5.57
C GLU A 93 -1.96 3.24 6.64
N LYS A 94 -0.93 3.71 7.35
CA LYS A 94 -0.32 2.99 8.47
C LYS A 94 -1.32 2.79 9.61
N GLU A 95 -2.04 3.84 9.98
CA GLU A 95 -3.07 3.79 11.03
C GLU A 95 -4.20 2.81 10.66
N ARG A 96 -4.69 2.87 9.42
CA ARG A 96 -5.72 1.95 8.92
C ARG A 96 -5.25 0.48 8.95
N LYS A 97 -4.01 0.22 8.54
CA LYS A 97 -3.43 -1.13 8.63
C LYS A 97 -3.36 -1.61 10.08
N GLU A 98 -2.92 -0.75 11.00
CA GLU A 98 -2.85 -1.11 12.43
C GLU A 98 -4.24 -1.35 13.02
N GLN A 99 -5.26 -0.59 12.64
CA GLN A 99 -6.65 -0.83 13.06
C GLN A 99 -7.12 -2.22 12.64
N VAL A 100 -6.92 -2.60 11.38
CA VAL A 100 -7.29 -3.94 10.88
C VAL A 100 -6.55 -5.05 11.64
N LEU A 101 -5.26 -4.88 11.89
CA LEU A 101 -4.49 -5.85 12.68
C LEU A 101 -5.02 -5.97 14.11
N ASN A 102 -5.41 -4.86 14.74
CA ASN A 102 -5.99 -4.86 16.08
C ASN A 102 -7.36 -5.55 16.12
N GLU A 103 -8.19 -5.38 15.10
CA GLU A 103 -9.44 -6.12 14.96
C GLU A 103 -9.20 -7.63 14.89
N ILE A 104 -8.24 -8.07 14.07
CA ILE A 104 -7.86 -9.47 13.94
C ILE A 104 -7.32 -10.02 15.28
N ARG A 105 -6.51 -9.25 16.00
CA ARG A 105 -6.02 -9.62 17.36
C ARG A 105 -7.16 -9.78 18.35
N CYS A 106 -8.13 -8.89 18.34
CA CYS A 106 -9.32 -8.98 19.20
C CYS A 106 -10.15 -10.22 18.86
N GLU A 107 -10.38 -10.48 17.58
CA GLU A 107 -11.10 -11.68 17.12
C GLU A 107 -10.34 -12.97 17.51
N PHE A 108 -9.03 -13.00 17.33
CA PHE A 108 -8.18 -14.13 17.76
C PHE A 108 -8.36 -14.43 19.25
N ARG A 109 -8.24 -13.40 20.09
CA ARG A 109 -8.40 -13.56 21.55
C ARG A 109 -9.77 -14.11 21.93
N LYS A 110 -10.84 -13.65 21.27
CA LYS A 110 -12.20 -14.17 21.49
C LYS A 110 -12.32 -15.63 21.04
N THR A 111 -11.81 -15.95 19.86
CA THR A 111 -11.91 -17.29 19.28
C THR A 111 -11.16 -18.33 20.12
N PHE A 112 -10.01 -17.97 20.64
CA PHE A 112 -9.11 -18.87 21.37
C PHE A 112 -9.06 -18.60 22.88
N GLU A 113 -10.03 -17.87 23.44
CA GLU A 113 -10.06 -17.42 24.84
C GLU A 113 -9.73 -18.52 25.84
N ASN A 114 -10.30 -19.71 25.64
CA ASN A 114 -10.16 -20.86 26.54
C ASN A 114 -9.10 -21.87 26.06
N THR A 115 -8.19 -21.47 25.21
CA THR A 115 -7.16 -22.37 24.67
C THR A 115 -5.76 -21.83 24.93
N PRO A 116 -4.74 -22.72 25.00
CA PRO A 116 -3.36 -22.28 25.18
C PRO A 116 -2.82 -21.34 24.10
N ALA A 117 -3.39 -21.38 22.88
CA ALA A 117 -2.95 -20.54 21.78
C ALA A 117 -3.13 -19.04 22.06
N VAL A 118 -4.09 -18.64 22.93
CA VAL A 118 -4.31 -17.23 23.27
C VAL A 118 -3.06 -16.56 23.83
N PHE A 119 -2.26 -17.31 24.61
CA PHE A 119 -1.01 -16.82 25.21
C PHE A 119 0.17 -16.79 24.23
N GLN A 120 0.01 -17.38 23.03
CA GLN A 120 1.06 -17.47 22.02
C GLN A 120 0.85 -16.49 20.85
N LEU A 121 -0.11 -15.60 20.95
CA LEU A 121 -0.43 -14.66 19.88
C LEU A 121 0.82 -13.92 19.38
N SER A 122 1.60 -13.32 20.27
CA SER A 122 2.81 -12.58 19.88
C SER A 122 3.88 -13.47 19.23
N GLY A 123 4.05 -14.70 19.71
CA GLY A 123 4.97 -15.67 19.09
C GLY A 123 4.52 -16.11 17.70
N LEU A 124 3.23 -16.33 17.50
CA LEU A 124 2.66 -16.65 16.19
C LEU A 124 2.78 -15.49 15.23
N GLU A 125 2.52 -14.26 15.65
CA GLU A 125 2.72 -13.04 14.86
C GLU A 125 4.18 -12.89 14.41
N GLU A 126 5.12 -13.12 15.31
CA GLU A 126 6.55 -13.05 15.00
C GLU A 126 6.97 -14.13 13.98
N LEU A 127 6.48 -15.36 14.12
CA LEU A 127 6.72 -16.42 13.14
C LEU A 127 6.18 -16.05 11.74
N LEU A 128 4.99 -15.45 11.66
CA LEU A 128 4.41 -15.01 10.40
C LEU A 128 5.23 -13.87 9.79
N ARG A 129 5.70 -12.94 10.61
CA ARG A 129 6.59 -11.85 10.18
C ARG A 129 7.89 -12.40 9.59
N LEU A 130 8.52 -13.37 10.24
CA LEU A 130 9.74 -14.01 9.76
C LEU A 130 9.54 -14.78 8.45
N LYS A 131 8.33 -15.30 8.22
CA LYS A 131 7.97 -15.95 6.95
C LYS A 131 7.58 -14.98 5.84
N GLY A 132 7.60 -13.67 6.10
CA GLY A 132 7.22 -12.66 5.14
C GLY A 132 5.70 -12.60 4.83
N VAL A 133 4.89 -13.24 5.67
CA VAL A 133 3.42 -13.17 5.58
C VAL A 133 2.97 -11.86 6.20
N GLY A 134 2.64 -10.86 5.39
CA GLY A 134 2.26 -9.55 5.95
C GLY A 134 1.59 -8.59 4.98
N ALA A 135 1.59 -8.91 3.68
CA ALA A 135 1.03 -8.02 2.66
C ALA A 135 -0.49 -8.15 2.51
N ASP A 136 -1.05 -9.33 2.79
CA ASP A 136 -2.48 -9.62 2.69
C ASP A 136 -3.06 -9.98 4.06
N ASN A 137 -3.96 -9.15 4.56
CA ASN A 137 -4.61 -9.35 5.86
C ASN A 137 -5.43 -10.65 5.93
N ARG A 138 -6.01 -11.13 4.82
CA ARG A 138 -6.76 -12.38 4.78
C ARG A 138 -5.83 -13.58 4.95
N GLU A 139 -4.74 -13.59 4.20
CA GLU A 139 -3.74 -14.66 4.30
C GLU A 139 -3.09 -14.63 5.68
N TRP A 140 -2.77 -13.43 6.19
CA TRP A 140 -2.22 -13.27 7.54
C TRP A 140 -3.16 -13.84 8.62
N LYS A 141 -4.45 -13.50 8.57
CA LYS A 141 -5.47 -14.05 9.46
C LYS A 141 -5.54 -15.59 9.33
N ARG A 142 -5.63 -16.11 8.10
CA ARG A 142 -5.69 -17.55 7.84
C ARG A 142 -4.50 -18.31 8.44
N GLN A 143 -3.30 -17.80 8.27
CA GLN A 143 -2.07 -18.40 8.80
C GLN A 143 -2.01 -18.30 10.34
N LEU A 144 -2.48 -17.22 10.90
CA LEU A 144 -2.53 -17.06 12.36
C LEU A 144 -3.50 -18.07 13.00
N TRP A 145 -4.68 -18.29 12.42
CA TRP A 145 -5.66 -19.30 12.89
C TRP A 145 -5.12 -20.71 12.72
N LEU A 146 -4.50 -21.02 11.58
CA LEU A 146 -3.84 -22.29 11.37
C LEU A 146 -2.73 -22.56 12.41
N GLY A 147 -1.91 -21.57 12.67
CA GLY A 147 -0.86 -21.63 13.70
C GLY A 147 -1.42 -21.91 15.08
N ALA A 148 -2.54 -21.26 15.44
CA ALA A 148 -3.22 -21.49 16.71
C ALA A 148 -3.81 -22.91 16.82
N ASP A 149 -4.44 -23.41 15.75
CA ASP A 149 -4.98 -24.76 15.72
C ASP A 149 -3.88 -25.82 15.83
N ILE A 150 -2.79 -25.66 15.09
CA ILE A 150 -1.59 -26.50 15.21
C ILE A 150 -1.07 -26.48 16.66
N TYR A 151 -0.90 -25.29 17.24
CA TYR A 151 -0.38 -25.14 18.61
C TYR A 151 -1.26 -25.82 19.65
N ASN A 152 -2.59 -25.67 19.57
CA ASN A 152 -3.55 -26.31 20.48
C ASN A 152 -3.59 -27.82 20.34
N SER A 153 -3.25 -28.34 19.15
CA SER A 153 -3.33 -29.76 18.80
C SER A 153 -2.02 -30.50 18.94
N LEU A 154 -0.95 -29.84 19.43
CA LEU A 154 0.37 -30.47 19.56
C LEU A 154 0.31 -31.76 20.36
N PRO A 155 0.82 -32.89 19.82
CA PRO A 155 0.66 -34.23 20.43
C PRO A 155 1.18 -34.35 21.84
N TYR A 156 2.25 -33.63 22.21
CA TYR A 156 2.83 -33.69 23.55
C TYR A 156 1.87 -33.22 24.66
N ARG A 157 0.90 -32.35 24.32
CA ARG A 157 -0.13 -31.87 25.27
C ARG A 157 -1.10 -32.97 25.68
N TRP A 158 -1.23 -34.00 24.86
CA TRP A 158 -2.14 -35.12 25.05
C TRP A 158 -1.37 -36.43 25.37
N ASN A 159 -0.08 -36.33 25.66
CA ASN A 159 0.80 -37.47 25.87
C ASN A 159 0.76 -38.52 24.75
N ARG A 160 0.63 -38.03 23.50
CA ARG A 160 0.58 -38.85 22.30
C ARG A 160 1.87 -38.75 21.50
N LYS A 161 2.28 -39.85 20.88
CA LYS A 161 3.36 -39.88 19.89
C LYS A 161 2.72 -40.06 18.50
N VAL A 162 2.91 -39.09 17.63
CA VAL A 162 2.40 -39.10 16.25
C VAL A 162 3.56 -38.74 15.32
N TYR A 163 3.62 -39.41 14.16
CA TYR A 163 4.60 -39.04 13.15
C TYR A 163 4.29 -37.63 12.62
N LEU A 164 5.32 -36.81 12.44
CA LEU A 164 5.17 -35.41 12.02
C LEU A 164 4.38 -35.27 10.71
N ALA A 165 4.62 -36.15 9.74
CA ALA A 165 3.91 -36.15 8.47
C ALA A 165 2.40 -36.39 8.64
N VAL A 166 2.01 -37.35 9.50
CA VAL A 166 0.60 -37.64 9.81
C VAL A 166 -0.05 -36.47 10.49
N PHE A 167 0.60 -35.90 11.51
CA PHE A 167 0.10 -34.72 12.22
C PHE A 167 -0.06 -33.52 11.26
N ALA A 168 0.93 -33.27 10.41
CA ALA A 168 0.87 -32.18 9.45
C ALA A 168 -0.28 -32.36 8.45
N ALA A 169 -0.46 -33.56 7.88
CA ALA A 169 -1.54 -33.86 6.94
C ALA A 169 -2.92 -33.68 7.59
N GLU A 170 -3.10 -34.14 8.83
CA GLU A 170 -4.36 -33.96 9.57
C GLU A 170 -4.73 -32.50 9.80
N ARG A 171 -3.74 -31.61 10.01
CA ARG A 171 -3.98 -30.21 10.37
C ARG A 171 -3.99 -29.26 9.18
N THR A 172 -3.24 -29.57 8.14
CA THR A 172 -3.17 -28.70 6.95
C THR A 172 -4.05 -29.19 5.79
N GLY A 173 -4.58 -30.40 5.88
CA GLY A 173 -5.29 -31.04 4.79
C GLY A 173 -4.40 -31.38 3.57
N ASN A 174 -3.10 -31.31 3.75
CA ASN A 174 -2.11 -31.52 2.70
C ASN A 174 -1.29 -32.78 3.04
N PRO A 175 -1.38 -33.86 2.25
CA PRO A 175 -0.69 -35.12 2.51
C PRO A 175 0.83 -35.00 2.44
#